data_bb4da00f64da8a20c5b70d3fe37e8708
#
_entry.id   bb4da00f64da8a20c5b70d3fe37e8708
#
_cell.length_a   1.000
_cell.length_b   1.000
_cell.length_c   1.000
_cell.angle_alpha   90.00
_cell.angle_beta   90.00
_cell.angle_gamma   90.00
#
_symmetry.space_group_name_H-M   'P 1'
#
loop_
_entity.id
_entity.type
_entity.pdbx_description
1 polymer ?
#
loop_
_entity_poly.entity_id
_entity_poly.type
_entity_poly.pdbx_seq_one_letter_code
_entity_poly.pdbx_strand_id
1 'polypeptide(L)'
;MQNEPASGIKADYKAILCAVQKRDKALWDLGDALVSECGAPDPTSAGYAGPGRLRAAWHYLQENGCDYSIAELSKLRRVAYVFGQSTRRFDISWELYAEAGTPEMLEAIIGGIPKGAPLTKSYIASIRKQ
;
A
#
# COMPACT_ATOMS: atom_id res chain seq x y z
N MET A 1 -15.46 -2.42 -37.75
CA MET A 1 -16.15 -1.60 -36.75
C MET A 1 -16.20 -2.25 -35.39
N GLN A 2 -16.58 -3.51 -35.35
CA GLN A 2 -16.71 -4.20 -34.07
C GLN A 2 -15.38 -4.33 -33.33
N ASN A 3 -14.30 -4.47 -34.09
CA ASN A 3 -12.99 -4.64 -33.49
C ASN A 3 -12.46 -3.37 -32.85
N GLU A 4 -12.86 -2.22 -33.37
CA GLU A 4 -12.34 -0.97 -32.85
C GLU A 4 -12.76 -0.68 -31.42
N PRO A 5 -14.03 -0.90 -31.03
CA PRO A 5 -14.39 -0.73 -29.63
C PRO A 5 -13.60 -1.65 -28.70
N ALA A 6 -13.40 -2.90 -29.11
CA ALA A 6 -12.62 -3.84 -28.29
C ALA A 6 -11.17 -3.40 -28.16
N SER A 7 -10.57 -2.92 -29.25
CA SER A 7 -9.19 -2.40 -29.22
C SER A 7 -9.10 -1.17 -28.34
N GLY A 8 -10.07 -0.26 -28.46
CA GLY A 8 -10.13 0.93 -27.64
C GLY A 8 -10.24 0.60 -26.16
N ILE A 9 -11.09 -0.40 -25.83
CA ILE A 9 -11.26 -0.85 -24.45
C ILE A 9 -9.95 -1.39 -23.90
N LYS A 10 -9.21 -2.19 -24.70
CA LYS A 10 -7.92 -2.72 -24.25
C LYS A 10 -6.89 -1.61 -24.00
N ALA A 11 -6.87 -0.58 -24.87
CA ALA A 11 -5.99 0.56 -24.68
C ALA A 11 -6.36 1.33 -23.41
N ASP A 12 -7.66 1.48 -23.17
CA ASP A 12 -8.15 2.14 -21.95
C ASP A 12 -7.77 1.37 -20.70
N TYR A 13 -7.81 0.04 -20.77
CA TYR A 13 -7.41 -0.79 -19.62
C TYR A 13 -5.94 -0.60 -19.30
N LYS A 14 -5.08 -0.48 -20.29
CA LYS A 14 -3.66 -0.20 -20.05
C LYS A 14 -3.46 1.15 -19.38
N ALA A 15 -4.21 2.15 -19.80
CA ALA A 15 -4.14 3.47 -19.19
C ALA A 15 -4.62 3.44 -17.75
N ILE A 16 -5.66 2.66 -17.48
CA ILE A 16 -6.16 2.48 -16.12
C ILE A 16 -5.11 1.80 -15.23
N LEU A 17 -4.47 0.76 -15.74
CA LEU A 17 -3.42 0.07 -15.00
C LEU A 17 -2.26 1.01 -14.68
N CYS A 18 -1.84 1.81 -15.66
CA CYS A 18 -0.80 2.81 -15.42
C CYS A 18 -1.17 3.79 -14.31
N ALA A 19 -2.42 4.25 -14.31
CA ALA A 19 -2.90 5.17 -13.29
C ALA A 19 -2.87 4.53 -11.90
N VAL A 20 -3.29 3.26 -11.81
CA VAL A 20 -3.25 2.52 -10.55
C VAL A 20 -1.82 2.38 -10.05
N GLN A 21 -0.89 2.06 -10.94
CA GLN A 21 0.51 1.91 -10.56
C GLN A 21 1.13 3.23 -10.09
N LYS A 22 0.75 4.33 -10.70
CA LYS A 22 1.19 5.66 -10.25
C LYS A 22 0.63 5.99 -8.88
N ARG A 23 -0.63 5.66 -8.64
CA ARG A 23 -1.25 5.83 -7.33
C ARG A 23 -0.52 5.02 -6.28
N ASP A 24 -0.23 3.74 -6.58
CA ASP A 24 0.47 2.87 -5.66
C ASP A 24 1.84 3.43 -5.32
N LYS A 25 2.58 3.90 -6.33
CA LYS A 25 3.88 4.52 -6.08
C LYS A 25 3.76 5.72 -5.15
N ALA A 26 2.75 6.55 -5.36
CA ALA A 26 2.54 7.72 -4.51
C ALA A 26 2.23 7.32 -3.07
N LEU A 27 1.47 6.25 -2.87
CA LEU A 27 1.18 5.75 -1.52
C LEU A 27 2.44 5.24 -0.83
N TRP A 28 3.31 4.53 -1.55
CA TRP A 28 4.60 4.10 -1.01
C TRP A 28 5.49 5.29 -0.68
N ASP A 29 5.54 6.28 -1.57
CA ASP A 29 6.36 7.48 -1.36
C ASP A 29 5.89 8.24 -0.11
N LEU A 30 4.59 8.38 0.06
CA LEU A 30 4.03 9.05 1.23
C LEU A 30 4.34 8.27 2.50
N GLY A 31 4.15 6.95 2.46
CA GLY A 31 4.49 6.11 3.62
C GLY A 31 5.96 6.18 3.99
N ASP A 32 6.84 6.15 2.99
CA ASP A 32 8.29 6.26 3.21
C ASP A 32 8.65 7.61 3.82
N ALA A 33 8.02 8.68 3.37
CA ALA A 33 8.24 10.01 3.93
C ALA A 33 7.79 10.06 5.40
N LEU A 34 6.67 9.41 5.71
CA LEU A 34 6.19 9.35 7.08
C LEU A 34 7.14 8.58 7.98
N VAL A 35 7.70 7.46 7.49
CA VAL A 35 8.71 6.72 8.24
C VAL A 35 9.95 7.59 8.47
N SER A 36 10.42 8.27 7.41
CA SER A 36 11.61 9.11 7.49
C SER A 36 11.44 10.24 8.49
N GLU A 37 10.31 10.94 8.45
CA GLU A 37 10.08 12.13 9.27
C GLU A 37 9.52 11.82 10.66
N CYS A 38 8.71 10.77 10.77
CA CYS A 38 8.03 10.44 12.04
C CYS A 38 8.65 9.25 12.76
N GLY A 39 9.53 8.51 12.10
CA GLY A 39 10.16 7.34 12.70
C GLY A 39 9.30 6.09 12.60
N ALA A 40 9.79 5.03 13.23
CA ALA A 40 9.11 3.74 13.24
C ALA A 40 7.78 3.82 14.00
N PRO A 41 6.81 2.95 13.64
CA PRO A 41 5.43 3.08 14.16
C PRO A 41 5.25 2.66 15.61
N ASP A 42 6.08 1.77 16.13
CA ASP A 42 5.87 1.23 17.48
C ASP A 42 7.07 1.50 18.39
N PRO A 43 6.84 1.68 19.72
CA PRO A 43 7.96 1.91 20.65
C PRO A 43 9.02 0.82 20.65
N THR A 44 8.64 -0.41 20.28
CA THR A 44 9.57 -1.54 20.22
C THR A 44 10.34 -1.60 18.91
N SER A 45 9.98 -0.78 17.94
CA SER A 45 10.62 -0.79 16.61
C SER A 45 11.89 0.02 16.63
N ALA A 46 12.91 -0.45 15.90
CA ALA A 46 14.12 0.33 15.69
C ALA A 46 13.77 1.64 14.96
N GLY A 47 14.32 2.74 15.43
CA GLY A 47 14.04 4.04 14.81
C GLY A 47 12.82 4.74 15.35
N TYR A 48 12.21 4.25 16.41
CA TYR A 48 11.08 4.93 17.03
C TYR A 48 11.51 6.27 17.60
N ALA A 49 10.77 7.34 17.24
CA ALA A 49 11.16 8.69 17.59
C ALA A 49 10.19 9.38 18.55
N GLY A 50 9.18 8.66 19.06
CA GLY A 50 8.24 9.21 20.03
C GLY A 50 6.83 9.32 19.47
N PRO A 51 5.83 9.44 20.38
CA PRO A 51 4.41 9.31 19.98
C PRO A 51 3.83 10.56 19.33
N GLY A 52 4.44 11.73 19.47
CA GLY A 52 3.86 12.96 18.97
C GLY A 52 4.19 13.31 17.52
N ARG A 53 5.11 12.59 16.91
CA ARG A 53 5.59 12.94 15.56
C ARG A 53 4.52 12.81 14.48
N LEU A 54 3.78 11.71 14.52
CA LEU A 54 2.74 11.50 13.52
C LEU A 54 1.61 12.53 13.66
N ARG A 55 1.24 12.86 14.90
CA ARG A 55 0.21 13.86 15.14
C ARG A 55 0.66 15.24 14.65
N ALA A 56 1.90 15.58 14.85
CA ALA A 56 2.45 16.85 14.36
C ALA A 56 2.41 16.90 12.82
N ALA A 57 2.76 15.80 12.16
CA ALA A 57 2.69 15.73 10.71
C ALA A 57 1.24 15.86 10.24
N TRP A 58 0.31 15.21 10.94
CA TRP A 58 -1.11 15.32 10.62
C TRP A 58 -1.60 16.76 10.70
N HIS A 59 -1.25 17.47 11.77
CA HIS A 59 -1.62 18.89 11.92
C HIS A 59 -1.08 19.75 10.78
N TYR A 60 0.19 19.53 10.44
CA TYR A 60 0.82 20.25 9.35
C TYR A 60 0.07 20.04 8.02
N LEU A 61 -0.30 18.80 7.74
CA LEU A 61 -1.03 18.46 6.52
C LEU A 61 -2.41 19.12 6.51
N GLN A 62 -3.11 19.10 7.65
CA GLN A 62 -4.40 19.78 7.76
C GLN A 62 -4.28 21.26 7.47
N GLU A 63 -3.25 21.91 8.00
CA GLU A 63 -3.01 23.33 7.76
C GLU A 63 -2.72 23.65 6.30
N ASN A 64 -2.25 22.67 5.55
CA ASN A 64 -1.94 22.83 4.13
C ASN A 64 -3.01 22.24 3.21
N GLY A 65 -4.20 21.99 3.75
CA GLY A 65 -5.33 21.56 2.95
C GLY A 65 -5.34 20.08 2.56
N CYS A 66 -4.48 19.28 3.18
CA CYS A 66 -4.42 17.83 2.89
C CYS A 66 -5.34 17.09 3.85
N ASP A 67 -6.39 16.48 3.32
CA ASP A 67 -7.45 15.88 4.12
C ASP A 67 -7.19 14.38 4.35
N TYR A 68 -6.14 14.07 5.10
CA TYR A 68 -5.88 12.72 5.57
C TYR A 68 -6.29 12.61 7.03
N SER A 69 -6.86 11.46 7.40
CA SER A 69 -7.07 11.16 8.82
C SER A 69 -5.77 10.66 9.44
N ILE A 70 -5.66 10.76 10.75
CA ILE A 70 -4.48 10.25 11.44
C ILE A 70 -4.39 8.72 11.30
N ALA A 71 -5.55 8.04 11.22
CA ALA A 71 -5.60 6.59 11.00
C ALA A 71 -5.04 6.22 9.64
N GLU A 72 -5.36 7.00 8.60
CA GLU A 72 -4.82 6.76 7.26
C GLU A 72 -3.31 6.95 7.23
N LEU A 73 -2.81 8.00 7.85
CA LEU A 73 -1.37 8.26 7.92
C LEU A 73 -0.65 7.16 8.70
N SER A 74 -1.26 6.69 9.78
CA SER A 74 -0.70 5.60 10.58
C SER A 74 -0.58 4.33 9.75
N LYS A 75 -1.61 4.02 8.97
CA LYS A 75 -1.61 2.84 8.10
C LYS A 75 -0.53 2.95 7.02
N LEU A 76 -0.43 4.11 6.38
CA LEU A 76 0.58 4.34 5.34
C LEU A 76 1.99 4.16 5.90
N ARG A 77 2.25 4.73 7.08
CA ARG A 77 3.55 4.59 7.72
C ARG A 77 3.87 3.14 8.07
N ARG A 78 2.90 2.43 8.64
CA ARG A 78 3.09 1.04 9.05
C ARG A 78 3.38 0.15 7.85
N VAL A 79 2.61 0.28 6.78
CA VAL A 79 2.81 -0.54 5.58
C VAL A 79 4.20 -0.29 4.99
N ALA A 80 4.60 0.97 4.89
CA ALA A 80 5.92 1.30 4.36
C ALA A 80 7.04 0.78 5.26
N TYR A 81 6.87 0.83 6.57
CA TYR A 81 7.88 0.35 7.50
C TYR A 81 8.02 -1.18 7.45
N VAL A 82 6.87 -1.88 7.44
CA VAL A 82 6.86 -3.35 7.47
C VAL A 82 7.35 -3.93 6.14
N PHE A 83 6.95 -3.32 5.02
CA PHE A 83 7.38 -3.76 3.70
C PHE A 83 8.47 -2.81 3.18
N GLY A 84 9.73 -3.09 3.52
CA GLY A 84 10.85 -2.28 3.07
C GLY A 84 10.94 -2.22 1.55
N GLN A 85 11.64 -1.21 1.04
CA GLN A 85 11.68 -0.94 -0.40
C GLN A 85 12.13 -2.15 -1.23
N SER A 86 13.05 -2.94 -0.72
CA SER A 86 13.57 -4.10 -1.45
C SER A 86 12.59 -5.26 -1.55
N THR A 87 11.50 -5.24 -0.79
CA THR A 87 10.52 -6.33 -0.76
C THR A 87 9.28 -6.04 -1.59
N ARG A 88 9.21 -4.86 -2.20
CA ARG A 88 8.02 -4.44 -2.95
C ARG A 88 8.12 -4.88 -4.40
N ARG A 89 6.97 -5.33 -4.94
CA ARG A 89 6.87 -5.78 -6.33
C ARG A 89 5.87 -4.90 -7.06
N PHE A 90 6.18 -4.59 -8.34
CA PHE A 90 5.31 -3.74 -9.16
C PHE A 90 4.00 -4.42 -9.55
N ASP A 91 4.00 -5.74 -9.60
CA ASP A 91 2.84 -6.50 -10.02
C ASP A 91 1.85 -6.77 -8.87
N ILE A 92 2.14 -6.26 -7.68
CA ILE A 92 1.25 -6.39 -6.53
C ILE A 92 0.88 -4.98 -6.07
N SER A 93 -0.42 -4.68 -6.00
CA SER A 93 -0.88 -3.35 -5.62
C SER A 93 -0.62 -3.07 -4.14
N TRP A 94 -0.52 -1.79 -3.80
CA TRP A 94 -0.30 -1.36 -2.43
C TRP A 94 -1.39 -1.90 -1.48
N GLU A 95 -2.64 -1.95 -1.95
CA GLU A 95 -3.75 -2.42 -1.11
C GLU A 95 -3.58 -3.88 -0.70
N LEU A 96 -2.97 -4.70 -1.56
CA LEU A 96 -2.72 -6.10 -1.23
C LEU A 96 -1.67 -6.24 -0.14
N TYR A 97 -0.62 -5.42 -0.19
CA TYR A 97 0.37 -5.38 0.89
C TYR A 97 -0.28 -4.96 2.21
N ALA A 98 -1.10 -3.92 2.16
CA ALA A 98 -1.78 -3.43 3.36
C ALA A 98 -2.70 -4.50 3.95
N GLU A 99 -3.40 -5.25 3.11
CA GLU A 99 -4.31 -6.30 3.56
C GLU A 99 -3.54 -7.48 4.14
N ALA A 100 -2.41 -7.86 3.54
CA ALA A 100 -1.59 -8.98 4.03
C ALA A 100 -0.96 -8.67 5.40
N GLY A 101 -0.54 -7.45 5.61
CA GLY A 101 -0.05 -6.98 6.90
C GLY A 101 1.42 -7.20 7.16
N THR A 102 1.99 -8.33 6.77
CA THR A 102 3.42 -8.63 6.96
C THR A 102 3.99 -9.34 5.73
N PRO A 103 5.33 -9.24 5.51
CA PRO A 103 5.96 -9.97 4.41
C PRO A 103 5.77 -11.47 4.50
N GLU A 104 5.84 -12.02 5.72
CA GLU A 104 5.67 -13.46 5.95
C GLU A 104 4.27 -13.92 5.54
N MET A 105 3.25 -13.15 5.90
CA MET A 105 1.87 -13.47 5.53
C MET A 105 1.68 -13.39 4.02
N LEU A 106 2.23 -12.36 3.39
CA LEU A 106 2.11 -12.21 1.94
C LEU A 106 2.77 -13.36 1.21
N GLU A 107 3.97 -13.76 1.62
CA GLU A 107 4.68 -14.90 1.03
C GLU A 107 3.88 -16.18 1.17
N ALA A 108 3.31 -16.42 2.35
CA ALA A 108 2.49 -17.61 2.59
C ALA A 108 1.24 -17.62 1.70
N ILE A 109 0.61 -16.47 1.53
CA ILE A 109 -0.58 -16.36 0.69
C ILE A 109 -0.24 -16.61 -0.77
N ILE A 110 0.84 -16.01 -1.27
CA ILE A 110 1.28 -16.18 -2.65
C ILE A 110 1.63 -17.65 -2.91
N GLY A 111 2.32 -18.28 -1.97
CA GLY A 111 2.72 -19.67 -2.10
C GLY A 111 1.54 -20.64 -2.09
N GLY A 112 0.45 -20.26 -1.46
CA GLY A 112 -0.73 -21.12 -1.36
C GLY A 112 -1.83 -20.85 -2.38
N ILE A 113 -1.69 -19.79 -3.19
CA ILE A 113 -2.75 -19.44 -4.13
C ILE A 113 -2.77 -20.43 -5.29
N PRO A 114 -3.96 -20.91 -5.71
CA PRO A 114 -4.05 -21.83 -6.84
C PRO A 114 -3.47 -21.21 -8.10
N LYS A 115 -2.79 -22.03 -8.91
CA LYS A 115 -2.22 -21.56 -10.16
C LYS A 115 -3.31 -20.97 -11.05
N GLY A 116 -3.05 -19.75 -11.55
CA GLY A 116 -3.98 -19.06 -12.42
C GLY A 116 -5.05 -18.28 -11.68
N ALA A 117 -5.15 -18.41 -10.35
CA ALA A 117 -6.11 -17.63 -9.58
C ALA A 117 -5.56 -16.22 -9.34
N PRO A 118 -6.42 -15.19 -9.38
CA PRO A 118 -5.95 -13.83 -9.11
C PRO A 118 -5.72 -13.62 -7.62
N LEU A 119 -4.68 -12.85 -7.31
CA LEU A 119 -4.44 -12.42 -5.94
C LEU A 119 -5.32 -11.20 -5.68
N THR A 120 -6.30 -11.34 -4.80
CA THR A 120 -7.26 -10.28 -4.51
C THR A 120 -7.28 -9.97 -3.02
N LYS A 121 -7.75 -8.76 -2.71
CA LYS A 121 -7.93 -8.33 -1.34
C LYS A 121 -8.88 -9.25 -0.58
N SER A 122 -9.96 -9.67 -1.24
CA SER A 122 -10.93 -10.59 -0.64
C SER A 122 -10.30 -11.93 -0.29
N TYR A 123 -9.48 -12.47 -1.19
CA TYR A 123 -8.79 -13.74 -0.94
C TYR A 123 -7.86 -13.62 0.27
N ILE A 124 -7.07 -12.55 0.32
CA ILE A 124 -6.15 -12.32 1.43
C ILE A 124 -6.92 -12.20 2.75
N ALA A 125 -8.02 -11.46 2.75
CA ALA A 125 -8.83 -11.30 3.94
C ALA A 125 -9.39 -12.64 4.42
N SER A 126 -9.82 -13.50 3.49
CA SER A 126 -10.37 -14.81 3.85
C SER A 126 -9.30 -15.72 4.47
N ILE A 127 -8.08 -15.68 3.95
CA ILE A 127 -6.98 -16.47 4.50
C ILE A 127 -6.60 -15.98 5.91
N ARG A 128 -6.56 -14.66 6.11
CA ARG A 128 -6.19 -14.10 7.41
C ARG A 128 -7.18 -14.44 8.52
N LYS A 129 -8.44 -14.71 8.17
CA LYS A 129 -9.46 -15.08 9.15
C LYS A 129 -9.32 -16.52 9.64
N GLN A 130 -8.58 -17.33 8.92
CA GLN A 130 -8.30 -18.70 9.33
C GLN A 130 -7.15 -18.74 10.33
#